data_6c108e2cf35f76cadfabca70136526a0
#
_entry.id   6c108e2cf35f76cadfabca70136526a0
#
_cell.length_a   1.000
_cell.length_b   1.000
_cell.length_c   1.000
_cell.angle_alpha   90.00
_cell.angle_beta   90.00
_cell.angle_gamma   90.00
#
_symmetry.space_group_name_H-M   'P 1'
#
loop_
_entity.id
_entity.type
_entity.pdbx_description
1 polymer ?
#
loop_
_entity_poly.entity_id
_entity_poly.type
_entity_poly.pdbx_seq_one_letter_code
_entity_poly.pdbx_strand_id
1 'polypeptide(L)'
;VDLDDLLEKGERFYKLYHDSLNFVTPGNSNVDSIRMMVIVHYTTTWTAYGGGYDDVIGALWVNPATMKPVGQTIAHEFGHSFQYQVYCDDPNKEAGFRQGQSGTSQDGNSFWEMCAQHMAWQNIALFPEWNCDVPIYLANHHRGFMHEWLRYQAFYLMEYWRMKHGEDMLGRVWRESESHEDPITAYKRIAGLSQDQFNAEVWESACHDITWDYPLGGYLRRIVDRQSEADRQTWYTHKT
;
A
#
# COMPACT_ATOMS: atom_id res chain seq x y z
N VAL A 1 7.84 11.89 -22.70
CA VAL A 1 7.99 10.80 -21.70
C VAL A 1 9.29 11.06 -21.00
N ASP A 2 9.24 11.25 -19.70
CA ASP A 2 10.45 11.39 -18.89
C ASP A 2 10.87 10.00 -18.38
N LEU A 3 11.63 9.29 -19.19
CA LEU A 3 12.13 7.96 -18.84
C LEU A 3 13.20 8.04 -17.75
N ASP A 4 13.96 9.12 -17.71
CA ASP A 4 15.01 9.29 -16.69
C ASP A 4 14.36 9.50 -15.30
N ASP A 5 13.30 10.32 -15.21
CA ASP A 5 12.52 10.49 -13.98
C ASP A 5 11.86 9.17 -13.53
N LEU A 6 11.35 8.38 -14.48
CA LEU A 6 10.77 7.06 -14.19
C LEU A 6 11.83 6.09 -13.62
N LEU A 7 13.00 6.05 -14.24
CA LEU A 7 14.09 5.17 -13.78
C LEU A 7 14.62 5.61 -12.41
N GLU A 8 14.88 6.92 -12.23
CA GLU A 8 15.38 7.43 -10.95
C GLU A 8 14.39 7.15 -9.80
N LYS A 9 13.10 7.48 -9.99
CA LYS A 9 12.09 7.23 -8.95
C LYS A 9 11.83 5.74 -8.77
N GLY A 10 11.82 4.97 -9.85
CA GLY A 10 11.69 3.51 -9.79
C GLY A 10 12.76 2.84 -8.93
N GLU A 11 14.02 3.27 -9.05
CA GLU A 11 15.11 2.78 -8.19
C GLU A 11 14.89 3.17 -6.70
N ARG A 12 14.31 4.33 -6.42
CA ARG A 12 13.96 4.74 -5.04
C ARG A 12 12.84 3.89 -4.48
N PHE A 13 11.78 3.65 -5.27
CA PHE A 13 10.67 2.79 -4.86
C PHE A 13 11.17 1.37 -4.62
N TYR A 14 12.02 0.85 -5.53
CA TYR A 14 12.62 -0.46 -5.40
C TYR A 14 13.37 -0.60 -4.07
N LYS A 15 14.31 0.30 -3.78
CA LYS A 15 15.08 0.26 -2.53
C LYS A 15 14.19 0.30 -1.29
N LEU A 16 13.18 1.15 -1.30
CA LEU A 16 12.26 1.24 -0.17
C LEU A 16 11.49 -0.06 0.03
N TYR A 17 10.91 -0.61 -1.04
CA TYR A 17 10.05 -1.80 -0.95
C TYR A 17 10.84 -3.07 -0.72
N HIS A 18 12.04 -3.13 -1.28
CA HIS A 18 12.98 -4.24 -1.12
C HIS A 18 13.73 -4.18 0.22
N ASP A 19 14.48 -3.09 0.46
CA ASP A 19 15.47 -3.03 1.54
C ASP A 19 14.86 -2.64 2.89
N SER A 20 13.80 -1.79 2.89
CA SER A 20 13.22 -1.27 4.14
C SER A 20 11.92 -1.97 4.51
N LEU A 21 10.97 -2.06 3.58
CA LEU A 21 9.69 -2.70 3.83
C LEU A 21 9.74 -4.24 3.67
N ASN A 22 10.83 -4.76 3.12
CA ASN A 22 11.10 -6.19 2.99
C ASN A 22 9.92 -6.99 2.39
N PHE A 23 9.34 -6.49 1.29
CA PHE A 23 8.28 -7.23 0.59
C PHE A 23 8.78 -8.51 -0.08
N VAL A 24 10.08 -8.62 -0.28
CA VAL A 24 10.76 -9.83 -0.74
C VAL A 24 11.86 -10.19 0.24
N THR A 25 12.37 -11.42 0.19
CA THR A 25 13.48 -11.85 1.03
C THR A 25 14.78 -11.69 0.26
N PRO A 26 15.64 -10.71 0.61
CA PRO A 26 16.93 -10.53 -0.06
C PRO A 26 17.76 -11.83 -0.07
N GLY A 27 18.35 -12.14 -1.21
CA GLY A 27 19.10 -13.38 -1.42
C GLY A 27 18.23 -14.60 -1.74
N ASN A 28 16.90 -14.44 -1.74
CA ASN A 28 15.94 -15.54 -1.96
C ASN A 28 14.79 -15.15 -2.89
N SER A 29 14.94 -14.05 -3.61
CA SER A 29 13.95 -13.56 -4.55
C SER A 29 14.47 -13.58 -5.98
N ASN A 30 13.57 -13.76 -6.94
CA ASN A 30 13.92 -13.64 -8.35
C ASN A 30 14.46 -12.24 -8.71
N VAL A 31 14.07 -11.18 -7.97
CA VAL A 31 14.58 -9.82 -8.18
C VAL A 31 16.08 -9.68 -7.88
N ASP A 32 16.68 -10.62 -7.16
CA ASP A 32 18.13 -10.64 -6.91
C ASP A 32 18.94 -10.90 -8.20
N SER A 33 18.32 -11.53 -9.19
CA SER A 33 18.97 -11.92 -10.44
C SER A 33 18.26 -11.40 -11.71
N ILE A 34 16.99 -11.05 -11.62
CA ILE A 34 16.16 -10.59 -12.73
C ILE A 34 15.60 -9.20 -12.36
N ARG A 35 15.78 -8.23 -13.24
CA ARG A 35 15.21 -6.88 -13.01
C ARG A 35 13.72 -6.87 -13.26
N MET A 36 12.97 -6.16 -12.42
CA MET A 36 11.57 -5.84 -12.68
C MET A 36 11.43 -5.05 -13.98
N MET A 37 10.36 -5.29 -14.71
CA MET A 37 10.12 -4.68 -16.01
C MET A 37 9.13 -3.53 -15.90
N VAL A 38 9.41 -2.46 -16.64
CA VAL A 38 8.43 -1.40 -16.91
C VAL A 38 8.08 -1.43 -18.39
N ILE A 39 6.82 -1.71 -18.68
CA ILE A 39 6.29 -1.86 -20.04
C ILE A 39 5.50 -0.60 -20.39
N VAL A 40 6.05 0.21 -21.29
CA VAL A 40 5.41 1.46 -21.72
C VAL A 40 4.52 1.20 -22.92
N HIS A 41 3.22 1.35 -22.71
CA HIS A 41 2.20 1.24 -23.76
C HIS A 41 1.92 2.60 -24.40
N TYR A 42 2.20 2.74 -25.68
CA TYR A 42 1.83 3.92 -26.45
C TYR A 42 0.35 3.85 -26.82
N THR A 43 -0.49 4.21 -25.88
CA THR A 43 -1.95 4.25 -26.02
C THR A 43 -2.50 5.56 -25.48
N THR A 44 -3.67 5.97 -25.97
CA THR A 44 -4.43 7.10 -25.43
C THR A 44 -5.29 6.70 -24.23
N THR A 45 -5.51 5.41 -24.02
CA THR A 45 -6.21 4.90 -22.84
C THR A 45 -5.31 5.02 -21.64
N TRP A 46 -5.81 5.66 -20.59
CA TRP A 46 -5.08 5.74 -19.32
C TRP A 46 -4.76 4.32 -18.81
N THR A 47 -3.51 4.06 -18.54
CA THR A 47 -3.03 2.76 -18.10
C THR A 47 -1.95 2.96 -17.05
N ALA A 48 -2.21 2.46 -15.83
CA ALA A 48 -1.22 2.19 -14.82
C ALA A 48 -1.65 0.88 -14.14
N TYR A 49 -0.80 -0.13 -14.20
CA TYR A 49 -1.10 -1.45 -13.67
C TYR A 49 0.19 -2.11 -13.19
N GLY A 50 0.23 -2.48 -11.92
CA GLY A 50 1.28 -3.29 -11.33
C GLY A 50 0.84 -4.75 -11.20
N GLY A 51 1.73 -5.68 -11.50
CA GLY A 51 1.44 -7.11 -11.45
C GLY A 51 2.69 -7.95 -11.62
N GLY A 52 2.55 -9.12 -12.22
CA GLY A 52 3.66 -10.03 -12.53
C GLY A 52 3.71 -10.41 -14.00
N TYR A 53 4.91 -10.76 -14.45
CA TYR A 53 5.17 -11.26 -15.80
C TYR A 53 5.61 -12.71 -15.72
N ASP A 54 4.88 -13.58 -16.43
CA ASP A 54 5.11 -15.03 -16.51
C ASP A 54 5.18 -15.76 -15.14
N ASP A 55 4.58 -15.17 -14.09
CA ASP A 55 4.68 -15.65 -12.70
C ASP A 55 6.14 -15.81 -12.21
N VAL A 56 7.04 -15.04 -12.78
CA VAL A 56 8.49 -15.06 -12.47
C VAL A 56 8.92 -13.76 -11.81
N ILE A 57 8.48 -12.62 -12.36
CA ILE A 57 8.98 -11.31 -11.95
C ILE A 57 7.85 -10.26 -11.88
N GLY A 58 7.91 -9.37 -10.91
CA GLY A 58 7.03 -8.22 -10.86
C GLY A 58 7.23 -7.31 -12.08
N ALA A 59 6.15 -6.74 -12.58
CA ALA A 59 6.15 -5.88 -13.75
C ALA A 59 5.14 -4.74 -13.61
N LEU A 60 5.40 -3.65 -14.30
CA LEU A 60 4.59 -2.44 -14.32
C LEU A 60 4.21 -2.10 -15.76
N TRP A 61 2.92 -1.92 -16.03
CA TRP A 61 2.41 -1.44 -17.32
C TRP A 61 1.90 -0.02 -17.19
N VAL A 62 2.44 0.90 -17.99
CA VAL A 62 2.11 2.32 -17.92
C VAL A 62 1.91 2.90 -19.32
N ASN A 63 1.12 3.94 -19.43
CA ASN A 63 1.12 4.77 -20.63
C ASN A 63 1.81 6.13 -20.37
N PRO A 64 2.21 6.88 -21.40
CA PRO A 64 2.92 8.15 -21.23
C PRO A 64 2.20 9.18 -20.36
N ALA A 65 0.86 9.16 -20.33
CA ALA A 65 0.08 10.12 -19.53
C ALA A 65 0.21 9.87 -18.02
N THR A 66 0.37 8.61 -17.59
CA THR A 66 0.50 8.25 -16.17
C THR A 66 1.88 8.55 -15.58
N MET A 67 2.84 8.92 -16.44
CA MET A 67 4.21 9.26 -16.07
C MET A 67 4.52 10.76 -16.15
N LYS A 68 3.49 11.62 -16.08
CA LYS A 68 3.66 13.08 -16.19
C LYS A 68 2.91 13.82 -15.08
N PRO A 69 3.54 14.02 -13.95
CA PRO A 69 4.87 13.52 -13.52
C PRO A 69 4.81 12.04 -13.12
N VAL A 70 5.98 11.41 -13.00
CA VAL A 70 6.10 10.14 -12.27
C VAL A 70 5.80 10.42 -10.80
N GLY A 71 4.67 9.96 -10.32
CA GLY A 71 4.09 10.36 -9.04
C GLY A 71 3.60 9.17 -8.21
N GLN A 72 2.69 9.46 -7.29
CA GLN A 72 2.14 8.47 -6.36
C GLN A 72 1.50 7.26 -7.08
N THR A 73 0.84 7.48 -8.23
CA THR A 73 0.24 6.39 -9.02
C THR A 73 1.30 5.36 -9.41
N ILE A 74 2.46 5.81 -9.90
CA ILE A 74 3.54 4.88 -10.28
C ILE A 74 4.11 4.18 -9.04
N ALA A 75 4.26 4.88 -7.92
CA ALA A 75 4.70 4.26 -6.67
C ALA A 75 3.70 3.21 -6.17
N HIS A 76 2.40 3.48 -6.29
CA HIS A 76 1.33 2.55 -5.96
C HIS A 76 1.37 1.28 -6.83
N GLU A 77 1.41 1.45 -8.15
CA GLU A 77 1.46 0.31 -9.08
C GLU A 77 2.76 -0.50 -8.95
N PHE A 78 3.85 0.18 -8.62
CA PHE A 78 5.11 -0.50 -8.30
C PHE A 78 4.98 -1.32 -7.01
N GLY A 79 4.17 -0.86 -6.04
CA GLY A 79 3.76 -1.62 -4.87
C GLY A 79 3.08 -2.93 -5.26
N HIS A 80 2.12 -2.87 -6.18
CA HIS A 80 1.46 -4.08 -6.71
C HIS A 80 2.44 -5.05 -7.37
N SER A 81 3.47 -4.53 -8.06
CA SER A 81 4.50 -5.38 -8.64
C SER A 81 5.28 -6.15 -7.57
N PHE A 82 5.56 -5.53 -6.41
CA PHE A 82 6.17 -6.19 -5.26
C PHE A 82 5.23 -7.17 -4.56
N GLN A 83 3.96 -6.82 -4.41
CA GLN A 83 2.95 -7.74 -3.89
C GLN A 83 2.84 -9.01 -4.75
N TYR A 84 2.90 -8.85 -6.07
CA TYR A 84 2.90 -9.97 -6.99
C TYR A 84 4.22 -10.75 -6.93
N GLN A 85 5.35 -10.07 -6.66
CA GLN A 85 6.64 -10.72 -6.52
C GLN A 85 6.65 -11.75 -5.38
N VAL A 86 5.95 -11.49 -4.29
CA VAL A 86 5.78 -12.45 -3.19
C VAL A 86 5.25 -13.79 -3.71
N TYR A 87 4.24 -13.74 -4.57
CA TYR A 87 3.72 -14.94 -5.23
C TYR A 87 4.73 -15.55 -6.21
N CYS A 88 5.46 -14.72 -6.97
CA CYS A 88 6.45 -15.21 -7.92
C CYS A 88 7.59 -15.96 -7.22
N ASP A 89 7.96 -15.54 -6.03
CA ASP A 89 9.07 -16.12 -5.26
C ASP A 89 8.65 -17.39 -4.52
N ASP A 90 7.37 -17.59 -4.25
CA ASP A 90 6.89 -18.80 -3.59
C ASP A 90 6.90 -19.99 -4.54
N PRO A 91 7.61 -21.08 -4.22
CA PRO A 91 7.63 -22.29 -5.05
C PRO A 91 6.25 -22.92 -5.28
N ASN A 92 5.36 -22.78 -4.30
CA ASN A 92 4.01 -23.35 -4.36
C ASN A 92 3.00 -22.39 -5.00
N LYS A 93 3.38 -21.12 -5.23
CA LYS A 93 2.49 -20.09 -5.77
C LYS A 93 1.24 -19.83 -4.91
N GLU A 94 1.39 -19.87 -3.60
CA GLU A 94 0.30 -19.72 -2.64
C GLU A 94 0.44 -18.47 -1.76
N ALA A 95 1.68 -17.96 -1.56
CA ALA A 95 1.94 -16.81 -0.69
C ALA A 95 1.35 -15.51 -1.25
N GLY A 96 1.00 -14.61 -0.33
CA GLY A 96 0.44 -13.30 -0.61
C GLY A 96 -1.07 -13.30 -0.82
N PHE A 97 -1.64 -12.10 -0.98
CA PHE A 97 -3.09 -11.86 -1.03
C PHE A 97 -3.49 -11.26 -2.38
N ARG A 98 -3.26 -11.99 -3.47
CA ARG A 98 -3.57 -11.51 -4.81
C ARG A 98 -5.07 -11.24 -4.99
N GLN A 99 -5.40 -10.02 -5.37
CA GLN A 99 -6.73 -9.59 -5.83
C GLN A 99 -7.90 -10.15 -5.01
N GLY A 100 -7.77 -10.15 -3.68
CA GLY A 100 -8.75 -10.77 -2.81
C GLY A 100 -8.87 -12.26 -3.03
N GLN A 101 -8.48 -13.04 -2.11
CA GLN A 101 -8.30 -14.50 -2.24
C GLN A 101 -9.52 -15.33 -2.54
N SER A 102 -10.69 -14.75 -2.78
CA SER A 102 -11.89 -15.53 -3.06
C SER A 102 -11.98 -16.10 -4.46
N GLY A 103 -11.04 -15.80 -5.35
CA GLY A 103 -10.94 -16.41 -6.71
C GLY A 103 -12.09 -16.14 -7.65
N THR A 104 -13.18 -15.54 -7.19
CA THR A 104 -14.43 -15.45 -7.95
C THR A 104 -15.07 -14.07 -7.93
N SER A 105 -14.60 -13.13 -7.11
CA SER A 105 -15.24 -11.83 -7.00
C SER A 105 -14.22 -10.71 -6.89
N GLN A 106 -14.62 -9.54 -7.27
CA GLN A 106 -13.91 -8.30 -7.02
C GLN A 106 -13.95 -7.91 -5.52
N ASP A 107 -14.54 -8.73 -4.70
CA ASP A 107 -14.60 -8.57 -3.26
C ASP A 107 -13.26 -9.01 -2.64
N GLY A 108 -12.67 -8.18 -1.82
CA GLY A 108 -11.39 -8.46 -1.15
C GLY A 108 -10.19 -7.70 -1.71
N ASN A 109 -10.39 -6.82 -2.69
CA ASN A 109 -9.34 -5.92 -3.19
C ASN A 109 -8.87 -4.88 -2.15
N SER A 110 -9.62 -4.68 -1.06
CA SER A 110 -9.29 -3.65 -0.08
C SER A 110 -7.87 -3.77 0.45
N PHE A 111 -7.46 -4.96 0.89
CA PHE A 111 -6.11 -5.15 1.44
C PHE A 111 -5.02 -5.00 0.38
N TRP A 112 -5.27 -5.49 -0.83
CA TRP A 112 -4.37 -5.34 -1.97
C TRP A 112 -4.10 -3.85 -2.26
N GLU A 113 -5.14 -3.05 -2.40
CA GLU A 113 -5.05 -1.63 -2.70
C GLU A 113 -4.50 -0.81 -1.53
N MET A 114 -4.96 -1.07 -0.30
CA MET A 114 -4.46 -0.37 0.89
C MET A 114 -2.97 -0.58 1.11
N CYS A 115 -2.45 -1.79 0.86
CA CYS A 115 -1.02 -2.05 0.96
C CYS A 115 -0.22 -1.24 -0.06
N ALA A 116 -0.66 -1.22 -1.33
CA ALA A 116 0.00 -0.43 -2.36
C ALA A 116 -0.06 1.08 -2.04
N GLN A 117 -1.19 1.57 -1.51
CA GLN A 117 -1.30 2.95 -1.03
C GLN A 117 -0.38 3.23 0.15
N HIS A 118 -0.27 2.33 1.12
CA HIS A 118 0.67 2.47 2.22
C HIS A 118 2.12 2.51 1.71
N MET A 119 2.49 1.64 0.77
CA MET A 119 3.82 1.64 0.16
C MET A 119 4.10 2.96 -0.56
N ALA A 120 3.14 3.46 -1.35
CA ALA A 120 3.25 4.77 -2.01
C ALA A 120 3.35 5.91 -0.99
N TRP A 121 2.59 5.85 0.12
CA TRP A 121 2.62 6.82 1.22
C TRP A 121 4.02 7.01 1.80
N GLN A 122 4.82 5.95 1.89
CA GLN A 122 6.19 6.04 2.39
C GLN A 122 7.08 6.94 1.52
N ASN A 123 6.65 7.27 0.31
CA ASN A 123 7.32 8.18 -0.62
C ASN A 123 6.69 9.58 -0.68
N ILE A 124 5.81 9.94 0.27
CA ILE A 124 5.01 11.19 0.22
C ILE A 124 5.86 12.44 0.05
N ALA A 125 7.10 12.45 0.52
CA ALA A 125 8.02 13.57 0.33
C ALA A 125 8.32 13.89 -1.14
N LEU A 126 8.15 12.90 -2.05
CA LEU A 126 8.31 13.06 -3.49
C LEU A 126 7.02 13.54 -4.19
N PHE A 127 5.90 13.54 -3.48
CA PHE A 127 4.56 13.80 -4.03
C PHE A 127 3.80 14.84 -3.18
N PRO A 128 4.29 16.08 -3.09
CA PRO A 128 3.76 17.08 -2.15
C PRO A 128 2.29 17.46 -2.40
N GLU A 129 1.78 17.21 -3.61
CA GLU A 129 0.38 17.50 -3.97
C GLU A 129 -0.56 16.31 -3.70
N TRP A 130 -0.04 15.14 -3.34
CA TRP A 130 -0.89 13.99 -3.02
C TRP A 130 -1.54 14.16 -1.65
N ASN A 131 -2.85 14.13 -1.61
CA ASN A 131 -3.64 14.35 -0.41
C ASN A 131 -4.09 13.07 0.30
N CYS A 132 -3.70 11.88 -0.20
CA CYS A 132 -4.06 10.57 0.37
C CYS A 132 -5.57 10.37 0.54
N ASP A 133 -6.39 11.09 -0.24
CA ASP A 133 -7.86 11.08 -0.14
C ASP A 133 -8.37 11.26 1.31
N VAL A 134 -7.68 12.08 2.09
CA VAL A 134 -7.99 12.34 3.51
C VAL A 134 -9.45 12.74 3.72
N PRO A 135 -10.08 13.61 2.91
CA PRO A 135 -11.48 13.96 3.07
C PRO A 135 -12.42 12.76 2.97
N ILE A 136 -12.16 11.84 2.03
CA ILE A 136 -12.97 10.63 1.83
C ILE A 136 -12.84 9.72 3.05
N TYR A 137 -11.62 9.53 3.56
CA TYR A 137 -11.38 8.75 4.78
C TYR A 137 -12.13 9.33 5.96
N LEU A 138 -11.98 10.62 6.23
CA LEU A 138 -12.60 11.30 7.38
C LEU A 138 -14.14 11.27 7.33
N ALA A 139 -14.73 11.35 6.14
CA ALA A 139 -16.18 11.25 5.98
C ALA A 139 -16.72 9.81 6.20
N ASN A 140 -15.86 8.79 6.07
CA ASN A 140 -16.25 7.39 6.06
C ASN A 140 -15.53 6.51 7.09
N HIS A 141 -14.73 7.08 7.99
CA HIS A 141 -13.92 6.33 8.97
C HIS A 141 -14.77 5.46 9.94
N HIS A 142 -16.08 5.69 10.02
CA HIS A 142 -17.02 4.86 10.76
C HIS A 142 -17.25 3.47 10.12
N ARG A 143 -16.82 3.27 8.88
CA ARG A 143 -16.86 1.98 8.20
C ARG A 143 -15.70 1.12 8.65
N GLY A 144 -15.85 -0.20 8.55
CA GLY A 144 -14.72 -1.10 8.81
C GLY A 144 -13.53 -0.77 7.89
N PHE A 145 -12.31 -0.87 8.42
CA PHE A 145 -11.09 -0.53 7.67
C PHE A 145 -10.89 -1.38 6.41
N MET A 146 -11.46 -2.59 6.35
CA MET A 146 -11.45 -3.44 5.14
C MET A 146 -12.61 -3.18 4.18
N HIS A 147 -13.36 -2.09 4.38
CA HIS A 147 -14.49 -1.78 3.52
C HIS A 147 -14.03 -1.31 2.14
N GLU A 148 -14.59 -1.89 1.07
CA GLU A 148 -14.18 -1.65 -0.33
C GLU A 148 -14.18 -0.18 -0.75
N TRP A 149 -15.06 0.64 -0.20
CA TRP A 149 -15.10 2.08 -0.44
C TRP A 149 -13.86 2.82 0.07
N LEU A 150 -13.13 2.22 1.03
CA LEU A 150 -11.96 2.82 1.66
C LEU A 150 -10.65 2.14 1.22
N ARG A 151 -10.69 1.31 0.21
CA ARG A 151 -9.53 0.54 -0.24
C ARG A 151 -8.29 1.37 -0.58
N TYR A 152 -8.48 2.62 -0.98
CA TYR A 152 -7.36 3.56 -1.22
C TYR A 152 -7.10 4.52 -0.06
N GLN A 153 -7.96 4.59 0.94
CA GLN A 153 -7.92 5.62 1.98
C GLN A 153 -7.63 5.09 3.38
N ALA A 154 -7.95 3.82 3.69
CA ALA A 154 -7.90 3.29 5.05
C ALA A 154 -6.55 2.62 5.43
N PHE A 155 -5.45 2.98 4.77
CA PHE A 155 -4.13 2.36 5.00
C PHE A 155 -3.45 2.76 6.33
N TYR A 156 -4.06 3.64 7.13
CA TYR A 156 -3.46 4.15 8.38
C TYR A 156 -3.26 3.06 9.44
N LEU A 157 -4.12 2.04 9.48
CA LEU A 157 -3.92 0.88 10.34
C LEU A 157 -2.60 0.15 9.99
N MET A 158 -2.22 0.08 8.72
CA MET A 158 -0.96 -0.53 8.28
C MET A 158 0.24 0.33 8.70
N GLU A 159 0.09 1.66 8.68
CA GLU A 159 1.11 2.56 9.22
C GLU A 159 1.29 2.36 10.72
N TYR A 160 0.19 2.13 11.45
CA TYR A 160 0.24 1.77 12.85
C TYR A 160 0.97 0.43 13.08
N TRP A 161 0.68 -0.60 12.26
CA TRP A 161 1.40 -1.88 12.36
C TRP A 161 2.90 -1.71 12.14
N ARG A 162 3.29 -0.92 11.13
CA ARG A 162 4.68 -0.59 10.87
C ARG A 162 5.34 0.11 12.07
N MET A 163 4.67 1.10 12.63
CA MET A 163 5.15 1.86 13.78
C MET A 163 5.33 0.98 15.02
N LYS A 164 4.41 0.06 15.25
CA LYS A 164 4.37 -0.76 16.48
C LYS A 164 5.24 -2.01 16.39
N HIS A 165 5.29 -2.66 15.24
CA HIS A 165 5.92 -3.98 15.10
C HIS A 165 7.16 -3.97 14.18
N GLY A 166 7.51 -2.84 13.62
CA GLY A 166 8.70 -2.68 12.77
C GLY A 166 8.40 -2.41 11.30
N GLU A 167 9.39 -1.85 10.64
CA GLU A 167 9.31 -1.39 9.24
C GLU A 167 8.86 -2.48 8.27
N ASP A 168 9.26 -3.72 8.53
CA ASP A 168 9.02 -4.88 7.66
C ASP A 168 7.72 -5.63 7.97
N MET A 169 6.93 -5.18 8.94
CA MET A 169 5.76 -5.92 9.40
C MET A 169 4.77 -6.23 8.27
N LEU A 170 4.50 -5.25 7.41
CA LEU A 170 3.59 -5.45 6.29
C LEU A 170 4.18 -6.42 5.26
N GLY A 171 5.48 -6.31 4.96
CA GLY A 171 6.19 -7.26 4.10
C GLY A 171 6.14 -8.68 4.65
N ARG A 172 6.29 -8.85 5.96
CA ARG A 172 6.16 -10.14 6.62
C ARG A 172 4.75 -10.72 6.50
N VAL A 173 3.72 -9.92 6.70
CA VAL A 173 2.33 -10.36 6.52
C VAL A 173 2.12 -10.94 5.12
N TRP A 174 2.72 -10.32 4.09
CA TRP A 174 2.66 -10.82 2.72
C TRP A 174 3.47 -12.10 2.50
N ARG A 175 4.74 -12.11 2.91
CA ARG A 175 5.68 -13.22 2.65
C ARG A 175 5.41 -14.48 3.49
N GLU A 176 4.94 -14.27 4.72
CA GLU A 176 4.73 -15.35 5.70
C GLU A 176 3.26 -15.79 5.76
N SER A 177 2.40 -15.29 4.84
CA SER A 177 1.01 -15.76 4.74
C SER A 177 0.94 -17.23 4.37
N GLU A 178 0.01 -17.93 4.97
CA GLU A 178 -0.25 -19.33 4.67
C GLU A 178 -1.42 -19.47 3.68
N SER A 179 -1.48 -20.60 2.97
CA SER A 179 -2.56 -20.88 2.03
C SER A 179 -3.92 -20.74 2.70
N HIS A 180 -4.84 -20.05 2.06
CA HIS A 180 -6.21 -19.79 2.53
C HIS A 180 -6.33 -18.88 3.77
N GLU A 181 -5.25 -18.27 4.20
CA GLU A 181 -5.27 -17.33 5.31
C GLU A 181 -5.75 -15.93 4.84
N ASP A 182 -6.61 -15.28 5.62
CA ASP A 182 -6.91 -13.87 5.39
C ASP A 182 -5.84 -12.95 6.00
N PRO A 183 -5.70 -11.70 5.52
CA PRO A 183 -4.63 -10.82 5.98
C PRO A 183 -4.62 -10.54 7.48
N ILE A 184 -5.77 -10.50 8.13
CA ILE A 184 -5.89 -10.23 9.56
C ILE A 184 -5.48 -11.45 10.37
N THR A 185 -5.84 -12.61 9.90
CA THR A 185 -5.41 -13.90 10.51
C THR A 185 -3.89 -14.02 10.41
N ALA A 186 -3.30 -13.76 9.24
CA ALA A 186 -1.85 -13.75 9.04
C ALA A 186 -1.16 -12.75 9.98
N TYR A 187 -1.64 -11.51 10.01
CA TYR A 187 -1.10 -10.48 10.89
C TYR A 187 -1.12 -10.91 12.36
N LYS A 188 -2.26 -11.38 12.87
CA LYS A 188 -2.39 -11.82 14.26
C LYS A 188 -1.43 -12.96 14.59
N ARG A 189 -1.30 -13.94 13.69
CA ARG A 189 -0.37 -15.06 13.87
C ARG A 189 1.09 -14.59 13.91
N ILE A 190 1.48 -13.76 12.98
CA ILE A 190 2.86 -13.26 12.84
C ILE A 190 3.24 -12.34 14.00
N ALA A 191 2.32 -11.48 14.45
CA ALA A 191 2.52 -10.59 15.59
C ALA A 191 2.28 -11.26 16.94
N GLY A 192 1.77 -12.50 16.97
CA GLY A 192 1.48 -13.24 18.21
C GLY A 192 0.31 -12.68 19.00
N LEU A 193 -0.74 -12.17 18.32
CA LEU A 193 -1.86 -11.46 18.95
C LEU A 193 -3.10 -12.34 19.12
N SER A 194 -3.72 -12.24 20.29
CA SER A 194 -5.10 -12.67 20.47
C SER A 194 -6.08 -11.73 19.76
N GLN A 195 -7.34 -12.14 19.65
CA GLN A 195 -8.38 -11.26 19.09
C GLN A 195 -8.56 -9.97 19.90
N ASP A 196 -8.49 -10.06 21.24
CA ASP A 196 -8.64 -8.88 22.10
C ASP A 196 -7.46 -7.92 21.95
N GLN A 197 -6.25 -8.44 21.78
CA GLN A 197 -5.07 -7.63 21.52
C GLN A 197 -5.15 -6.95 20.15
N PHE A 198 -5.60 -7.66 19.10
CA PHE A 198 -5.85 -7.06 17.81
C PHE A 198 -6.91 -5.95 17.88
N ASN A 199 -8.02 -6.19 18.59
CA ASN A 199 -9.06 -5.17 18.80
C ASN A 199 -8.50 -3.93 19.51
N ALA A 200 -7.62 -4.14 20.50
CA ALA A 200 -6.94 -3.03 21.19
C ALA A 200 -6.04 -2.24 20.23
N GLU A 201 -5.32 -2.91 19.33
CA GLU A 201 -4.48 -2.24 18.33
C GLU A 201 -5.29 -1.45 17.30
N VAL A 202 -6.44 -1.97 16.85
CA VAL A 202 -7.36 -1.21 15.99
C VAL A 202 -7.85 0.05 16.70
N TRP A 203 -8.15 -0.06 17.99
CA TRP A 203 -8.52 1.09 18.81
C TRP A 203 -7.38 2.10 18.97
N GLU A 204 -6.17 1.64 19.26
CA GLU A 204 -4.98 2.49 19.36
C GLU A 204 -4.70 3.21 18.04
N SER A 205 -4.78 2.51 16.90
CA SER A 205 -4.64 3.12 15.57
C SER A 205 -5.67 4.24 15.36
N ALA A 206 -6.93 3.99 15.71
CA ALA A 206 -7.97 5.02 15.62
C ALA A 206 -7.69 6.25 16.52
N CYS A 207 -7.03 6.05 17.67
CA CYS A 207 -6.59 7.17 18.51
C CYS A 207 -5.47 7.99 17.84
N HIS A 208 -4.54 7.34 17.13
CA HIS A 208 -3.52 8.04 16.33
C HIS A 208 -4.13 8.87 15.20
N ASP A 209 -5.23 8.41 14.60
CA ASP A 209 -5.93 9.16 13.54
C ASP A 209 -6.50 10.50 14.01
N ILE A 210 -6.78 10.67 15.32
CA ILE A 210 -7.33 11.90 15.85
C ILE A 210 -6.35 13.08 15.69
N THR A 211 -5.07 12.82 15.89
CA THR A 211 -4.01 13.82 15.88
C THR A 211 -3.01 13.61 14.73
N TRP A 212 -3.22 12.59 13.91
CA TRP A 212 -2.28 12.15 12.88
C TRP A 212 -0.89 11.90 13.46
N ASP A 213 -0.84 11.22 14.60
CA ASP A 213 0.41 10.91 15.31
C ASP A 213 1.07 9.67 14.73
N TYR A 214 1.55 9.81 13.50
CA TYR A 214 2.31 8.83 12.73
C TYR A 214 3.65 9.43 12.30
N PRO A 215 4.67 8.63 11.98
CA PRO A 215 5.96 9.13 11.51
C PRO A 215 5.85 10.13 10.35
N LEU A 216 4.94 9.89 9.39
CA LEU A 216 4.65 10.78 8.28
C LEU A 216 3.44 11.70 8.51
N GLY A 217 2.87 11.69 9.71
CA GLY A 217 1.67 12.45 10.05
C GLY A 217 1.77 13.95 9.85
N GLY A 218 2.98 14.51 9.83
CA GLY A 218 3.21 15.92 9.48
C GLY A 218 2.70 16.29 8.09
N TYR A 219 2.68 15.37 7.13
CA TYR A 219 2.09 15.58 5.81
C TYR A 219 0.56 15.64 5.89
N LEU A 220 -0.06 14.72 6.64
CA LEU A 220 -1.51 14.69 6.84
C LEU A 220 -2.01 15.95 7.53
N ARG A 221 -1.33 16.39 8.60
CA ARG A 221 -1.67 17.64 9.28
C ARG A 221 -1.65 18.85 8.34
N ARG A 222 -0.62 18.95 7.48
CA ARG A 222 -0.57 20.03 6.48
C ARG A 222 -1.70 19.95 5.45
N ILE A 223 -2.10 18.74 5.05
CA ILE A 223 -3.25 18.57 4.15
C ILE A 223 -4.53 19.07 4.81
N VAL A 224 -4.79 18.64 6.05
CA VAL A 224 -5.95 19.07 6.81
C VAL A 224 -5.96 20.58 7.02
N ASP A 225 -4.82 21.19 7.36
CA ASP A 225 -4.69 22.63 7.57
C ASP A 225 -4.94 23.46 6.30
N ARG A 226 -4.74 22.91 5.13
CA ARG A 226 -5.03 23.58 3.85
C ARG A 226 -6.50 23.55 3.46
N GLN A 227 -7.30 22.73 4.10
CA GLN A 227 -8.73 22.65 3.80
C GLN A 227 -9.47 23.90 4.27
N SER A 228 -10.61 24.18 3.64
CA SER A 228 -11.46 25.26 4.09
C SER A 228 -11.97 25.03 5.51
N GLU A 229 -12.31 26.11 6.21
CA GLU A 229 -12.87 26.01 7.56
C GLU A 229 -14.18 25.20 7.59
N ALA A 230 -15.01 25.33 6.54
CA ALA A 230 -16.24 24.55 6.44
C ALA A 230 -15.96 23.05 6.29
N ASP A 231 -14.97 22.67 5.48
CA ASP A 231 -14.56 21.27 5.32
C ASP A 231 -13.98 20.72 6.63
N ARG A 232 -13.13 21.48 7.30
CA ARG A 232 -12.58 21.10 8.61
C ARG A 232 -13.67 20.87 9.65
N GLN A 233 -14.63 21.76 9.76
CA GLN A 233 -15.75 21.61 10.70
C GLN A 233 -16.57 20.37 10.41
N THR A 234 -16.83 20.05 9.16
CA THR A 234 -17.54 18.82 8.77
C THR A 234 -16.79 17.57 9.23
N TRP A 235 -15.47 17.58 9.15
CA TRP A 235 -14.67 16.44 9.58
C TRP A 235 -14.58 16.29 11.09
N TYR A 236 -14.43 17.38 11.82
CA TYR A 236 -14.32 17.35 13.27
C TYR A 236 -15.65 17.02 13.97
N THR A 237 -16.78 17.40 13.40
CA THR A 237 -18.10 17.06 13.98
C THR A 237 -18.42 15.56 13.92
N HIS A 238 -17.74 14.80 13.10
CA HIS A 238 -17.87 13.34 13.07
C HIS A 238 -16.96 12.61 14.08
N LYS A 239 -16.05 13.32 14.74
CA LYS A 239 -15.10 12.76 15.72
C LYS A 239 -15.45 13.11 17.18
N THR A 240 -16.46 13.92 17.41
CA THR A 240 -17.00 14.24 18.74
C THR A 240 -18.34 13.55 18.99
#